data_d8ded715573608e2a365794902112fe5
#
_entry.id   d8ded715573608e2a365794902112fe5
#
_cell.length_a   1.000
_cell.length_b   1.000
_cell.length_c   1.000
_cell.angle_alpha   90.00
_cell.angle_beta   90.00
_cell.angle_gamma   90.00
#
_symmetry.space_group_name_H-M   'P 1'
#
loop_
_entity.id
_entity.type
_entity.pdbx_description
1 polymer ?
#
loop_
_entity_poly.entity_id
_entity_poly.type
_entity_poly.pdbx_seq_one_letter_code
_entity_poly.pdbx_strand_id
1 'polypeptide(L)'
;LANRANILNLTRNTQFDMKIERPTHSAVAMATLLLLAAAPRLSAAPGRPGPPTRDPHTPGYVTATELPDGTNAPADQDGNFILGPTHLRAPEMTAQPGVPQGKVYDFVLSSSNSTIYPGIARDPGTFGTPDPADPAKLLVPTSHPHPYTRHLAVYVPAQYTPGTPAPFIVGADGPDHGLFTALDNLIAEHKVPAMVAISIGNGSGDAQGSERGLEYDTMSGRYAEFVETEILPLVEQQCHVTLTKDPDARATMGGSSGGSCALIMAWYHNDLYHRVLTYSGTYVNQQWPSNPETPHGAWEFHEHLIPDSPVKPIRLWLEVGDRDNYNPNVMRDNLHDWVVANENMAKVLAAKGYHYQFVFARNAGHTDRAVKQQTLPEALEWLWKDYQPAAK
;
A
#
# COMPACT_ATOMS: atom_id res chain seq x y z
N LEU A 1 -4.74 24.12 -32.21
CA LEU A 1 -4.31 25.25 -31.34
C LEU A 1 -3.60 24.61 -30.15
N ALA A 2 -2.27 24.73 -30.17
CA ALA A 2 -1.40 24.06 -29.22
C ALA A 2 -1.35 24.81 -27.88
N ASN A 3 -1.58 24.10 -26.76
CA ASN A 3 -1.19 24.55 -25.43
C ASN A 3 0.11 23.86 -25.03
N ARG A 4 1.19 24.63 -24.94
CA ARG A 4 2.50 24.20 -24.45
C ARG A 4 2.48 24.18 -22.93
N ALA A 5 2.76 23.04 -22.34
CA ALA A 5 3.10 22.92 -20.92
C ALA A 5 4.51 23.52 -20.69
N ASN A 6 4.61 24.52 -19.81
CA ASN A 6 5.89 25.07 -19.36
C ASN A 6 6.53 24.13 -18.32
N ILE A 7 7.65 23.55 -18.70
CA ILE A 7 8.55 22.81 -17.79
C ILE A 7 9.62 23.82 -17.33
N LEU A 8 9.63 24.14 -16.04
CA LEU A 8 10.69 24.90 -15.39
C LEU A 8 11.74 23.95 -14.84
N ASN A 9 12.87 23.86 -15.52
CA ASN A 9 14.11 23.31 -14.98
C ASN A 9 14.76 24.36 -14.07
N LEU A 10 14.84 24.12 -12.78
CA LEU A 10 15.59 24.95 -11.84
C LEU A 10 16.69 24.14 -11.17
N THR A 11 17.88 24.15 -11.78
CA THR A 11 19.14 23.90 -11.09
C THR A 11 19.68 25.24 -10.59
N ARG A 12 19.70 25.46 -9.28
CA ARG A 12 20.57 26.47 -8.66
C ARG A 12 20.98 26.03 -7.25
N ASN A 13 22.26 25.71 -7.13
CA ASN A 13 23.02 25.74 -5.87
C ASN A 13 23.04 27.16 -5.31
N THR A 14 22.57 27.34 -4.08
CA THR A 14 22.95 28.51 -3.28
C THR A 14 23.24 28.03 -1.86
N GLN A 15 24.54 28.05 -1.52
CA GLN A 15 25.05 28.00 -0.16
C GLN A 15 24.59 29.26 0.57
N PHE A 16 23.92 29.09 1.71
CA PHE A 16 23.69 30.18 2.66
C PHE A 16 24.54 29.94 3.91
N ASP A 17 25.53 30.83 4.09
CA ASP A 17 26.27 30.98 5.34
C ASP A 17 25.37 31.66 6.39
N MET A 18 25.11 31.01 7.50
CA MET A 18 24.40 31.58 8.64
C MET A 18 25.39 31.98 9.71
N LYS A 19 25.59 33.28 9.87
CA LYS A 19 26.29 33.87 11.03
C LYS A 19 25.38 33.80 12.26
N ILE A 20 25.87 33.15 13.31
CA ILE A 20 25.23 33.12 14.62
C ILE A 20 25.72 34.34 15.44
N GLU A 21 24.84 35.29 15.72
CA GLU A 21 25.05 36.32 16.74
C GLU A 21 24.35 35.90 18.04
N ARG A 22 25.12 35.93 19.14
CA ARG A 22 24.61 35.67 20.49
C ARG A 22 24.12 36.99 21.10
N PRO A 23 22.92 37.11 21.70
CA PRO A 23 22.55 38.19 22.55
C PRO A 23 22.89 37.89 24.03
N THR A 24 23.42 38.94 24.68
CA THR A 24 23.82 39.02 26.07
C THR A 24 22.62 39.05 27.04
N HIS A 25 22.81 38.49 28.19
CA HIS A 25 21.84 38.37 29.28
C HIS A 25 21.40 39.74 29.88
N SER A 26 20.10 39.86 30.11
CA SER A 26 19.56 40.74 31.17
C SER A 26 18.42 39.99 31.89
N ALA A 27 18.62 39.78 33.17
CA ALA A 27 17.66 39.11 34.06
C ALA A 27 16.52 40.08 34.42
N VAL A 28 15.29 39.67 34.12
CA VAL A 28 14.09 40.25 34.77
C VAL A 28 13.29 39.07 35.35
N ALA A 29 13.22 39.01 36.67
CA ALA A 29 12.41 38.06 37.38
C ALA A 29 10.94 38.45 37.26
N MET A 30 10.15 37.63 36.62
CA MET A 30 8.68 37.74 36.56
C MET A 30 8.09 36.43 37.07
N ALA A 31 7.45 36.52 38.25
CA ALA A 31 6.74 35.40 38.87
C ALA A 31 5.52 35.03 38.00
N THR A 32 5.58 33.89 37.31
CA THR A 32 4.45 33.37 36.54
C THR A 32 3.75 32.29 37.36
N LEU A 33 2.52 32.56 37.76
CA LEU A 33 1.57 31.62 38.32
C LEU A 33 1.31 30.51 37.29
N LEU A 34 1.80 29.28 37.52
CA LEU A 34 1.46 28.12 36.74
C LEU A 34 0.03 27.67 37.08
N LEU A 35 -0.95 28.06 36.25
CA LEU A 35 -2.21 27.34 36.11
C LEU A 35 -1.92 26.07 35.30
N LEU A 36 -1.76 24.93 36.00
CA LEU A 36 -1.81 23.62 35.37
C LEU A 36 -3.22 23.38 34.89
N ALA A 37 -3.49 23.76 33.64
CA ALA A 37 -4.62 23.25 32.90
C ALA A 37 -4.37 21.76 32.66
N ALA A 38 -5.11 20.88 33.34
CA ALA A 38 -5.14 19.46 33.08
C ALA A 38 -5.69 19.25 31.64
N ALA A 39 -4.78 19.13 30.69
CA ALA A 39 -5.15 18.64 29.35
C ALA A 39 -5.77 17.24 29.52
N PRO A 40 -6.94 16.98 28.93
CA PRO A 40 -7.49 15.63 28.93
C PRO A 40 -6.45 14.72 28.29
N ARG A 41 -5.95 13.75 29.06
CA ARG A 41 -5.15 12.67 28.52
C ARG A 41 -6.07 11.93 27.55
N LEU A 42 -5.85 12.06 26.25
CA LEU A 42 -6.36 11.12 25.27
C LEU A 42 -5.89 9.74 25.77
N SER A 43 -6.83 8.94 26.29
CA SER A 43 -6.55 7.54 26.54
C SER A 43 -6.10 6.94 25.23
N ALA A 44 -4.86 6.47 25.17
CA ALA A 44 -4.44 5.61 24.08
C ALA A 44 -5.49 4.49 23.96
N ALA A 45 -5.93 4.18 22.74
CA ALA A 45 -6.79 3.04 22.50
C ALA A 45 -6.17 1.83 23.22
N PRO A 46 -6.98 0.96 23.86
CA PRO A 46 -6.44 -0.23 24.50
C PRO A 46 -5.70 -1.02 23.42
N GLY A 47 -4.38 -1.17 23.59
CA GLY A 47 -3.60 -2.03 22.70
C GLY A 47 -4.19 -3.43 22.70
N ARG A 48 -4.01 -4.18 21.61
CA ARG A 48 -4.34 -5.61 21.60
C ARG A 48 -3.74 -6.24 22.86
N PRO A 49 -4.48 -7.07 23.62
CA PRO A 49 -3.96 -7.69 24.83
C PRO A 49 -2.88 -8.73 24.50
N GLY A 50 -1.67 -8.27 24.23
CA GLY A 50 -0.54 -9.02 23.72
C GLY A 50 -0.68 -9.44 22.26
N PRO A 51 0.43 -9.74 21.56
CA PRO A 51 0.35 -10.34 20.23
C PRO A 51 -0.33 -11.70 20.33
N PRO A 52 -1.16 -12.11 19.36
CA PRO A 52 -1.75 -13.44 19.37
C PRO A 52 -0.64 -14.50 19.35
N THR A 53 -0.75 -15.49 20.25
CA THR A 53 0.08 -16.69 20.13
C THR A 53 -0.35 -17.40 18.84
N ARG A 54 0.50 -17.36 17.83
CA ARG A 54 0.23 -17.94 16.52
C ARG A 54 1.12 -19.15 16.31
N ASP A 55 0.53 -20.32 16.45
CA ASP A 55 1.13 -21.62 16.14
C ASP A 55 0.46 -22.20 14.87
N PRO A 56 1.05 -23.23 14.23
CA PRO A 56 0.51 -23.81 13.00
C PRO A 56 -0.98 -24.18 13.04
N HIS A 57 -1.50 -24.56 14.21
CA HIS A 57 -2.88 -25.02 14.41
C HIS A 57 -3.67 -24.13 15.39
N THR A 58 -3.34 -22.84 15.49
CA THR A 58 -4.04 -21.91 16.39
C THR A 58 -5.55 -21.91 16.08
N PRO A 59 -6.44 -22.19 17.07
CA PRO A 59 -7.88 -22.19 16.84
C PRO A 59 -8.37 -20.83 16.32
N GLY A 60 -9.23 -20.86 15.32
CA GLY A 60 -9.77 -19.65 14.69
C GLY A 60 -8.91 -19.07 13.55
N TYR A 61 -7.67 -19.55 13.38
CA TYR A 61 -6.76 -19.17 12.31
C TYR A 61 -6.62 -20.27 11.26
N VAL A 62 -6.13 -19.93 10.06
CA VAL A 62 -5.83 -20.97 9.05
C VAL A 62 -4.69 -21.87 9.53
N THR A 63 -4.73 -23.15 9.16
CA THR A 63 -3.58 -24.05 9.35
C THR A 63 -2.41 -23.52 8.52
N ALA A 64 -1.24 -23.40 9.11
CA ALA A 64 -0.06 -22.83 8.47
C ALA A 64 1.20 -23.67 8.68
N THR A 65 2.17 -23.53 7.81
CA THR A 65 3.50 -24.11 7.97
C THR A 65 4.40 -23.13 8.72
N GLU A 66 4.91 -23.55 9.88
CA GLU A 66 5.91 -22.77 10.60
C GLU A 66 7.27 -22.95 9.94
N LEU A 67 7.92 -21.82 9.62
CA LEU A 67 9.21 -21.81 8.97
C LEU A 67 10.35 -21.65 9.99
N PRO A 68 11.54 -22.15 9.71
CA PRO A 68 12.73 -21.84 10.51
C PRO A 68 12.94 -20.33 10.61
N ASP A 69 13.39 -19.84 11.78
CA ASP A 69 13.63 -18.42 11.99
C ASP A 69 14.61 -17.83 10.98
N GLY A 70 14.28 -16.63 10.46
CA GLY A 70 15.06 -15.94 9.44
C GLY A 70 14.92 -16.49 8.01
N THR A 71 13.96 -17.40 7.75
CA THR A 71 13.65 -17.92 6.40
C THR A 71 12.34 -17.37 5.85
N ASN A 72 12.18 -17.40 4.53
CA ASN A 72 10.99 -16.93 3.82
C ASN A 72 10.07 -18.09 3.40
N ALA A 73 8.81 -17.73 3.07
CA ALA A 73 7.89 -18.65 2.41
C ALA A 73 8.46 -19.03 1.02
N PRO A 74 8.34 -20.31 0.60
CA PRO A 74 8.86 -20.73 -0.70
C PRO A 74 8.19 -19.98 -1.86
N ALA A 75 8.98 -19.45 -2.80
CA ALA A 75 8.46 -18.73 -3.96
C ALA A 75 7.69 -19.61 -4.96
N ASP A 76 7.70 -20.92 -4.78
CA ASP A 76 7.04 -21.90 -5.66
C ASP A 76 5.79 -22.56 -5.05
N GLN A 77 5.38 -22.17 -3.83
CA GLN A 77 4.28 -22.79 -3.10
C GLN A 77 3.18 -21.81 -2.74
N ASP A 78 1.94 -22.24 -2.92
CA ASP A 78 0.74 -21.59 -2.36
C ASP A 78 0.54 -22.02 -0.92
N GLY A 79 -0.23 -21.27 -0.14
CA GLY A 79 -0.64 -21.66 1.21
C GLY A 79 -0.32 -20.66 2.30
N ASN A 80 -0.29 -21.13 3.54
CA ASN A 80 -0.16 -20.30 4.72
C ASN A 80 1.15 -20.58 5.45
N PHE A 81 1.91 -19.55 5.75
CA PHE A 81 3.24 -19.66 6.35
C PHE A 81 3.38 -18.74 7.56
N ILE A 82 4.13 -19.20 8.58
CA ILE A 82 4.49 -18.39 9.75
C ILE A 82 5.99 -18.17 9.70
N LEU A 83 6.40 -16.89 9.62
CA LEU A 83 7.81 -16.47 9.75
C LEU A 83 8.20 -16.35 11.22
N GLY A 84 9.43 -16.71 11.53
CA GLY A 84 10.04 -16.49 12.83
C GLY A 84 10.25 -14.99 13.13
N PRO A 85 10.70 -14.65 14.35
CA PRO A 85 10.79 -13.26 14.81
C PRO A 85 11.99 -12.46 14.27
N THR A 86 12.90 -13.07 13.51
CA THR A 86 14.11 -12.43 12.96
C THR A 86 13.91 -12.06 11.50
N HIS A 87 13.96 -10.76 11.20
CA HIS A 87 13.74 -10.21 9.86
C HIS A 87 15.02 -9.58 9.32
N LEU A 88 15.78 -10.36 8.57
CA LEU A 88 17.01 -9.91 7.92
C LEU A 88 16.69 -9.39 6.52
N ARG A 89 17.37 -8.29 6.14
CA ARG A 89 17.25 -7.77 4.79
C ARG A 89 17.75 -8.80 3.78
N ALA A 90 16.96 -9.12 2.78
CA ALA A 90 17.38 -9.96 1.67
C ALA A 90 18.49 -9.29 0.85
N PRO A 91 19.43 -10.06 0.30
CA PRO A 91 20.53 -9.53 -0.53
C PRO A 91 20.03 -8.69 -1.71
N GLU A 92 18.93 -9.09 -2.33
CA GLU A 92 18.29 -8.43 -3.48
C GLU A 92 17.75 -7.03 -3.15
N MET A 93 17.53 -6.72 -1.86
CA MET A 93 17.13 -5.39 -1.38
C MET A 93 18.29 -4.40 -1.29
N THR A 94 19.48 -4.78 -1.76
CA THR A 94 20.68 -3.95 -1.81
C THR A 94 21.26 -4.01 -3.22
N ALA A 95 21.68 -2.86 -3.77
CA ALA A 95 22.30 -2.80 -5.08
C ALA A 95 23.53 -3.71 -5.14
N GLN A 96 23.57 -4.64 -6.10
CA GLN A 96 24.64 -5.60 -6.26
C GLN A 96 25.67 -5.10 -7.29
N PRO A 97 26.98 -5.29 -7.04
CA PRO A 97 28.03 -4.94 -8.00
C PRO A 97 27.84 -5.70 -9.33
N GLY A 98 27.90 -4.97 -10.43
CA GLY A 98 27.79 -5.55 -11.78
C GLY A 98 26.37 -5.83 -12.26
N VAL A 99 25.35 -5.63 -11.43
CA VAL A 99 23.95 -5.72 -11.84
C VAL A 99 23.55 -4.43 -12.58
N PRO A 100 23.02 -4.52 -13.81
CA PRO A 100 22.55 -3.36 -14.55
C PRO A 100 21.38 -2.71 -13.80
N GLN A 101 21.51 -1.41 -13.53
CA GLN A 101 20.44 -0.64 -12.86
C GLN A 101 19.51 -0.04 -13.89
N GLY A 102 18.22 -0.14 -13.62
CA GLY A 102 17.17 0.53 -14.39
C GLY A 102 17.21 2.04 -14.24
N LYS A 103 16.50 2.72 -15.11
CA LYS A 103 16.35 4.18 -15.07
C LYS A 103 15.10 4.55 -14.30
N VAL A 104 15.24 5.47 -13.35
CA VAL A 104 14.11 6.04 -12.60
C VAL A 104 13.77 7.41 -13.18
N TYR A 105 12.48 7.65 -13.39
CA TYR A 105 11.91 8.93 -13.81
C TYR A 105 11.03 9.44 -12.69
N ASP A 106 11.22 10.66 -12.25
CA ASP A 106 10.45 11.29 -11.19
C ASP A 106 9.58 12.42 -11.73
N PHE A 107 8.32 12.42 -11.36
CA PHE A 107 7.33 13.42 -11.75
C PHE A 107 6.62 13.98 -10.53
N VAL A 108 6.19 15.23 -10.63
CA VAL A 108 5.27 15.86 -9.70
C VAL A 108 4.01 16.21 -10.47
N LEU A 109 2.89 15.61 -10.10
CA LEU A 109 1.60 15.79 -10.77
C LEU A 109 0.69 16.66 -9.90
N SER A 110 0.05 17.66 -10.54
CA SER A 110 -0.99 18.45 -9.88
C SER A 110 -2.34 17.77 -10.01
N SER A 111 -3.04 17.59 -8.91
CA SER A 111 -4.41 17.05 -8.88
C SER A 111 -5.40 17.91 -9.66
N SER A 112 -5.13 19.20 -9.83
CA SER A 112 -5.95 20.10 -10.65
C SER A 112 -6.04 19.69 -12.12
N ASN A 113 -5.16 18.82 -12.59
CA ASN A 113 -5.19 18.26 -13.93
C ASN A 113 -5.89 16.90 -13.99
N SER A 114 -6.25 16.32 -12.85
CA SER A 114 -6.97 15.06 -12.77
C SER A 114 -8.48 15.30 -12.88
N THR A 115 -9.13 14.47 -13.69
CA THR A 115 -10.59 14.44 -13.81
C THR A 115 -11.23 13.51 -12.77
N ILE A 116 -10.46 12.55 -12.27
CA ILE A 116 -10.93 11.54 -11.32
C ILE A 116 -10.66 11.98 -9.89
N TYR A 117 -9.46 12.50 -9.60
CA TYR A 117 -9.02 12.91 -8.27
C TYR A 117 -8.53 14.37 -8.23
N PRO A 118 -9.46 15.36 -8.34
CA PRO A 118 -9.08 16.78 -8.31
C PRO A 118 -8.58 17.25 -6.94
N GLY A 119 -8.84 16.47 -5.89
CA GLY A 119 -8.35 16.67 -4.55
C GLY A 119 -9.40 17.09 -3.53
N ILE A 120 -9.35 16.43 -2.37
CA ILE A 120 -10.12 16.78 -1.19
C ILE A 120 -9.24 16.82 0.06
N ALA A 121 -9.67 17.55 1.07
CA ALA A 121 -9.13 17.46 2.42
C ALA A 121 -10.25 17.27 3.43
N ARG A 122 -9.98 16.52 4.49
CA ARG A 122 -10.90 16.30 5.60
C ARG A 122 -11.15 17.61 6.36
N ASP A 123 -12.42 17.86 6.72
CA ASP A 123 -12.75 18.97 7.59
C ASP A 123 -12.24 18.71 9.02
N PRO A 124 -11.69 19.72 9.70
CA PRO A 124 -11.17 19.55 11.06
C PRO A 124 -12.22 19.12 12.07
N GLY A 125 -11.86 18.27 13.02
CA GLY A 125 -12.58 18.07 14.29
C GLY A 125 -13.74 17.07 14.28
N THR A 126 -14.01 16.37 13.17
CA THR A 126 -15.16 15.45 13.09
C THR A 126 -14.81 13.96 13.20
N PHE A 127 -13.57 13.56 12.93
CA PHE A 127 -13.18 12.15 12.95
C PHE A 127 -13.17 11.58 14.37
N GLY A 128 -13.84 10.44 14.54
CA GLY A 128 -13.89 9.74 15.83
C GLY A 128 -14.86 10.32 16.86
N THR A 129 -15.68 11.29 16.49
CA THR A 129 -16.74 11.82 17.36
C THR A 129 -17.97 10.93 17.26
N PRO A 130 -18.54 10.43 18.39
CA PRO A 130 -19.80 9.68 18.34
C PRO A 130 -20.93 10.52 17.73
N ASP A 131 -21.73 9.89 16.86
CA ASP A 131 -22.95 10.52 16.34
C ASP A 131 -23.91 10.80 17.52
N PRO A 132 -24.36 12.04 17.73
CA PRO A 132 -25.33 12.36 18.79
C PRO A 132 -26.65 11.61 18.67
N ALA A 133 -27.05 11.24 17.45
CA ALA A 133 -28.28 10.50 17.18
C ALA A 133 -28.10 8.98 17.36
N ASP A 134 -26.89 8.46 17.16
CA ASP A 134 -26.55 7.04 17.34
C ASP A 134 -25.12 6.93 17.87
N PRO A 135 -24.91 6.92 19.20
CA PRO A 135 -23.58 6.86 19.80
C PRO A 135 -22.75 5.60 19.47
N ALA A 136 -23.38 4.57 18.87
CA ALA A 136 -22.68 3.41 18.37
C ALA A 136 -21.97 3.69 17.03
N LYS A 137 -22.33 4.76 16.34
CA LYS A 137 -21.69 5.21 15.11
C LYS A 137 -20.74 6.37 15.38
N LEU A 138 -19.66 6.42 14.62
CA LEU A 138 -18.82 7.59 14.55
C LEU A 138 -19.32 8.51 13.43
N LEU A 139 -19.29 9.82 13.68
CA LEU A 139 -19.52 10.79 12.61
C LEU A 139 -18.46 10.57 11.53
N VAL A 140 -18.93 10.32 10.32
CA VAL A 140 -18.09 10.30 9.16
C VAL A 140 -17.64 11.74 8.89
N PRO A 141 -16.34 12.04 8.84
CA PRO A 141 -15.87 13.39 8.60
C PRO A 141 -16.33 13.88 7.24
N THR A 142 -16.73 15.15 7.20
CA THR A 142 -16.94 15.84 5.93
C THR A 142 -15.63 16.27 5.30
N SER A 143 -15.65 16.54 4.01
CA SER A 143 -14.48 16.95 3.23
C SER A 143 -14.83 18.16 2.38
N HIS A 144 -13.80 18.95 2.02
CA HIS A 144 -13.91 20.06 1.10
C HIS A 144 -12.91 19.90 -0.06
N PRO A 145 -13.15 20.50 -1.22
CA PRO A 145 -12.19 20.53 -2.31
C PRO A 145 -10.85 21.12 -1.87
N HIS A 146 -9.78 20.39 -2.11
CA HIS A 146 -8.42 20.80 -1.76
C HIS A 146 -7.42 20.21 -2.74
N PRO A 147 -6.99 20.98 -3.76
CA PRO A 147 -5.98 20.52 -4.70
C PRO A 147 -4.66 20.19 -3.99
N TYR A 148 -3.96 19.19 -4.52
CA TYR A 148 -2.68 18.73 -4.00
C TYR A 148 -1.70 18.38 -5.12
N THR A 149 -0.48 18.03 -4.75
CA THR A 149 0.50 17.46 -5.67
C THR A 149 0.88 16.06 -5.21
N ARG A 150 1.07 15.14 -6.16
CA ARG A 150 1.58 13.79 -5.89
C ARG A 150 2.91 13.55 -6.58
N HIS A 151 3.75 12.74 -5.97
CA HIS A 151 4.94 12.21 -6.59
C HIS A 151 4.61 10.94 -7.36
N LEU A 152 5.20 10.79 -8.52
CA LEU A 152 5.15 9.58 -9.34
C LEU A 152 6.59 9.22 -9.71
N ALA A 153 7.06 8.06 -9.28
CA ALA A 153 8.34 7.51 -9.69
C ALA A 153 8.12 6.29 -10.59
N VAL A 154 8.76 6.29 -11.75
CA VAL A 154 8.66 5.22 -12.73
C VAL A 154 10.04 4.60 -12.94
N TYR A 155 10.17 3.33 -12.63
CA TYR A 155 11.37 2.54 -12.91
C TYR A 155 11.20 1.80 -14.23
N VAL A 156 12.18 1.95 -15.11
CA VAL A 156 12.28 1.22 -16.38
C VAL A 156 13.55 0.36 -16.32
N PRO A 157 13.43 -0.98 -16.39
CA PRO A 157 14.59 -1.86 -16.24
C PRO A 157 15.59 -1.66 -17.39
N ALA A 158 16.88 -1.87 -17.10
CA ALA A 158 17.94 -1.79 -18.10
C ALA A 158 17.75 -2.79 -19.27
N GLN A 159 17.03 -3.87 -19.01
CA GLN A 159 16.70 -4.93 -19.98
C GLN A 159 15.47 -4.62 -20.84
N TYR A 160 14.82 -3.47 -20.63
CA TYR A 160 13.68 -3.08 -21.47
C TYR A 160 14.08 -2.90 -22.93
N THR A 161 13.30 -3.51 -23.82
CA THR A 161 13.49 -3.36 -25.26
C THR A 161 12.43 -2.41 -25.83
N PRO A 162 12.82 -1.25 -26.38
CA PRO A 162 11.89 -0.27 -26.93
C PRO A 162 10.91 -0.90 -27.94
N GLY A 163 9.63 -0.54 -27.83
CA GLY A 163 8.56 -1.03 -28.68
C GLY A 163 8.02 -2.44 -28.30
N THR A 164 8.61 -3.11 -27.32
CA THR A 164 8.06 -4.35 -26.76
C THR A 164 7.12 -4.04 -25.61
N PRO A 165 5.86 -4.56 -25.60
CA PRO A 165 4.96 -4.39 -24.47
C PRO A 165 5.57 -4.94 -23.18
N ALA A 166 5.84 -4.09 -22.21
CA ALA A 166 6.43 -4.45 -20.93
C ALA A 166 5.37 -4.87 -19.93
N PRO A 167 5.56 -5.97 -19.19
CA PRO A 167 4.85 -6.21 -17.93
C PRO A 167 5.06 -5.04 -16.97
N PHE A 168 4.15 -4.84 -16.03
CA PHE A 168 4.33 -3.78 -15.05
C PHE A 168 3.67 -4.06 -13.70
N ILE A 169 4.15 -3.36 -12.67
CA ILE A 169 3.59 -3.35 -11.33
C ILE A 169 3.27 -1.92 -10.90
N VAL A 170 2.05 -1.68 -10.41
CA VAL A 170 1.60 -0.41 -9.85
C VAL A 170 1.70 -0.48 -8.33
N GLY A 171 2.49 0.39 -7.72
CA GLY A 171 2.66 0.50 -6.27
C GLY A 171 1.97 1.73 -5.70
N ALA A 172 1.19 1.55 -4.64
CA ALA A 172 0.59 2.61 -3.84
C ALA A 172 1.61 3.21 -2.85
N ASP A 173 1.34 4.44 -2.36
CA ASP A 173 2.16 5.17 -1.39
C ASP A 173 3.63 5.38 -1.80
N GLY A 174 3.86 5.57 -3.11
CA GLY A 174 5.21 5.80 -3.66
C GLY A 174 5.86 7.13 -3.25
N PRO A 175 7.16 7.27 -3.59
CA PRO A 175 8.03 6.36 -4.34
C PRO A 175 8.59 5.20 -3.50
N ASP A 176 8.72 4.02 -4.11
CA ASP A 176 9.28 2.81 -3.48
C ASP A 176 10.63 2.40 -4.13
N HIS A 177 11.72 3.02 -3.71
CA HIS A 177 13.06 2.71 -4.20
C HIS A 177 13.55 1.31 -3.80
N GLY A 178 12.97 0.72 -2.75
CA GLY A 178 13.29 -0.66 -2.35
C GLY A 178 12.79 -1.66 -3.40
N LEU A 179 11.61 -1.45 -3.94
CA LEU A 179 11.08 -2.24 -5.07
C LEU A 179 12.00 -2.14 -6.29
N PHE A 180 12.47 -0.93 -6.64
CA PHE A 180 13.33 -0.73 -7.82
C PHE A 180 14.65 -1.48 -7.68
N THR A 181 15.27 -1.43 -6.49
CA THR A 181 16.50 -2.18 -6.20
C THR A 181 16.27 -3.70 -6.27
N ALA A 182 15.17 -4.19 -5.72
CA ALA A 182 14.83 -5.61 -5.82
C ALA A 182 14.64 -6.04 -7.27
N LEU A 183 13.95 -5.22 -8.07
CA LEU A 183 13.74 -5.52 -9.50
C LEU A 183 15.03 -5.55 -10.31
N ASP A 184 16.00 -4.65 -10.06
CA ASP A 184 17.31 -4.70 -10.72
C ASP A 184 17.95 -6.08 -10.55
N ASN A 185 17.99 -6.58 -9.31
CA ASN A 185 18.61 -7.85 -8.96
C ASN A 185 17.82 -9.05 -9.51
N LEU A 186 16.51 -9.10 -9.26
CA LEU A 186 15.65 -10.22 -9.67
C LEU A 186 15.54 -10.35 -11.20
N ILE A 187 15.50 -9.24 -11.93
CA ILE A 187 15.48 -9.25 -13.40
C ILE A 187 16.83 -9.74 -13.94
N ALA A 188 17.95 -9.32 -13.35
CA ALA A 188 19.27 -9.79 -13.75
C ALA A 188 19.45 -11.30 -13.49
N GLU A 189 18.82 -11.83 -12.44
CA GLU A 189 18.80 -13.26 -12.09
C GLU A 189 17.74 -14.06 -12.87
N HIS A 190 16.94 -13.41 -13.73
CA HIS A 190 15.83 -14.03 -14.46
C HIS A 190 14.73 -14.65 -13.57
N LYS A 191 14.59 -14.19 -12.34
CA LYS A 191 13.58 -14.64 -11.38
C LYS A 191 12.21 -14.00 -11.61
N VAL A 192 12.22 -12.78 -12.17
CA VAL A 192 11.00 -12.06 -12.58
C VAL A 192 11.19 -11.50 -14.00
N PRO A 193 10.09 -11.20 -14.73
CA PRO A 193 10.21 -10.60 -16.05
C PRO A 193 10.80 -9.18 -15.99
N ALA A 194 11.40 -8.73 -17.08
CA ALA A 194 11.83 -7.34 -17.23
C ALA A 194 10.59 -6.44 -17.26
N MET A 195 10.20 -5.91 -16.09
CA MET A 195 8.98 -5.15 -15.90
C MET A 195 9.23 -3.70 -15.50
N VAL A 196 8.30 -2.83 -15.87
CA VAL A 196 8.23 -1.44 -15.41
C VAL A 196 7.59 -1.41 -14.01
N ALA A 197 8.12 -0.60 -13.09
CA ALA A 197 7.43 -0.33 -11.82
C ALA A 197 6.95 1.14 -11.80
N ILE A 198 5.68 1.32 -11.44
CA ILE A 198 4.98 2.62 -11.42
C ILE A 198 4.57 2.87 -9.97
N SER A 199 5.34 3.68 -9.27
CA SER A 199 5.17 3.94 -7.83
C SER A 199 4.48 5.29 -7.62
N ILE A 200 3.21 5.26 -7.21
CA ILE A 200 2.31 6.41 -7.18
C ILE A 200 2.16 6.91 -5.74
N GLY A 201 2.53 8.17 -5.48
CA GLY A 201 2.23 8.83 -4.22
C GLY A 201 0.73 9.13 -4.08
N ASN A 202 0.22 9.07 -2.86
CA ASN A 202 -1.18 9.42 -2.55
C ASN A 202 -1.41 10.94 -2.47
N GLY A 203 -2.68 11.34 -2.36
CA GLY A 203 -3.11 12.73 -2.21
C GLY A 203 -3.04 13.29 -0.79
N SER A 204 -2.35 12.60 0.12
CA SER A 204 -2.21 12.95 1.56
C SER A 204 -3.40 12.61 2.45
N GLY A 205 -3.18 12.76 3.75
CA GLY A 205 -4.12 12.37 4.79
C GLY A 205 -4.12 10.88 5.05
N ASP A 206 -5.06 10.43 5.88
CA ASP A 206 -5.26 9.03 6.22
C ASP A 206 -6.73 8.74 6.53
N ALA A 207 -7.20 7.54 6.15
CA ALA A 207 -8.56 7.05 6.37
C ALA A 207 -9.69 7.97 5.84
N GLN A 208 -10.88 7.84 6.38
CA GLN A 208 -12.09 8.48 5.88
C GLN A 208 -11.97 10.01 5.78
N GLY A 209 -12.51 10.56 4.71
CA GLY A 209 -12.56 12.01 4.46
C GLY A 209 -11.27 12.63 3.92
N SER A 210 -10.16 11.91 3.92
CA SER A 210 -8.91 12.35 3.29
C SER A 210 -8.86 11.94 1.82
N GLU A 211 -7.96 12.57 1.06
CA GLU A 211 -7.74 12.17 -0.34
C GLU A 211 -7.22 10.73 -0.44
N ARG A 212 -6.28 10.32 0.43
CA ARG A 212 -5.79 8.94 0.46
C ARG A 212 -6.92 7.94 0.77
N GLY A 213 -7.85 8.30 1.67
CA GLY A 213 -9.04 7.49 1.93
C GLY A 213 -9.95 7.41 0.70
N LEU A 214 -10.16 8.52 -0.03
CA LEU A 214 -10.92 8.53 -1.27
C LEU A 214 -10.27 7.69 -2.37
N GLU A 215 -8.93 7.75 -2.49
CA GLU A 215 -8.18 6.99 -3.48
C GLU A 215 -8.17 5.48 -3.19
N TYR A 216 -7.92 5.09 -1.93
CA TYR A 216 -7.57 3.72 -1.59
C TYR A 216 -8.68 2.93 -0.90
N ASP A 217 -9.58 3.61 -0.16
CA ASP A 217 -10.63 2.96 0.60
C ASP A 217 -12.00 3.06 -0.08
N THR A 218 -12.06 3.54 -1.33
CA THR A 218 -13.28 3.50 -2.16
C THR A 218 -13.48 2.09 -2.70
N MET A 219 -14.59 1.45 -2.31
CA MET A 219 -14.96 0.11 -2.79
C MET A 219 -15.52 0.16 -4.22
N SER A 220 -14.66 0.45 -5.20
CA SER A 220 -15.01 0.56 -6.63
C SER A 220 -13.77 0.46 -7.54
N GLY A 221 -13.98 0.36 -8.85
CA GLY A 221 -12.92 0.38 -9.87
C GLY A 221 -12.23 1.71 -10.10
N ARG A 222 -12.65 2.77 -9.42
CA ARG A 222 -12.26 4.16 -9.72
C ARG A 222 -10.74 4.41 -9.70
N TYR A 223 -10.00 3.78 -8.76
CA TYR A 223 -8.56 3.96 -8.73
C TYR A 223 -7.85 3.25 -9.90
N ALA A 224 -8.35 2.09 -10.32
CA ALA A 224 -7.86 1.43 -11.52
C ALA A 224 -8.13 2.27 -12.78
N GLU A 225 -9.32 2.88 -12.89
CA GLU A 225 -9.67 3.79 -13.99
C GLU A 225 -8.74 5.02 -14.02
N PHE A 226 -8.41 5.60 -12.85
CA PHE A 226 -7.44 6.68 -12.74
C PHE A 226 -6.07 6.25 -13.27
N VAL A 227 -5.60 5.09 -12.88
CA VAL A 227 -4.31 4.55 -13.35
C VAL A 227 -4.35 4.36 -14.87
N GLU A 228 -5.38 3.71 -15.41
CA GLU A 228 -5.51 3.43 -16.84
C GLU A 228 -5.60 4.70 -17.70
N THR A 229 -6.37 5.71 -17.23
CA THR A 229 -6.71 6.86 -18.09
C THR A 229 -5.80 8.06 -17.90
N GLU A 230 -5.20 8.23 -16.72
CA GLU A 230 -4.39 9.41 -16.41
C GLU A 230 -2.90 9.07 -16.20
N ILE A 231 -2.58 7.92 -15.60
CA ILE A 231 -1.18 7.58 -15.26
C ILE A 231 -0.48 6.82 -16.38
N LEU A 232 -1.05 5.71 -16.86
CA LEU A 232 -0.37 4.88 -17.86
C LEU A 232 -0.05 5.63 -19.16
N PRO A 233 -0.96 6.46 -19.74
CA PRO A 233 -0.62 7.24 -20.94
C PRO A 233 0.52 8.23 -20.70
N LEU A 234 0.58 8.85 -19.51
CA LEU A 234 1.69 9.73 -19.13
C LEU A 234 3.02 8.96 -19.05
N VAL A 235 2.99 7.77 -18.42
CA VAL A 235 4.18 6.91 -18.29
C VAL A 235 4.68 6.48 -19.67
N GLU A 236 3.82 6.00 -20.55
CA GLU A 236 4.21 5.59 -21.91
C GLU A 236 4.85 6.76 -22.68
N GLN A 237 4.24 7.95 -22.60
CA GLN A 237 4.71 9.14 -23.30
C GLN A 237 6.05 9.65 -22.73
N GLN A 238 6.17 9.75 -21.40
CA GLN A 238 7.32 10.42 -20.77
C GLN A 238 8.53 9.50 -20.58
N CYS A 239 8.27 8.21 -20.37
CA CYS A 239 9.33 7.23 -20.18
C CYS A 239 9.71 6.51 -21.49
N HIS A 240 8.98 6.75 -22.58
CA HIS A 240 9.18 6.10 -23.90
C HIS A 240 9.09 4.56 -23.80
N VAL A 241 8.13 4.09 -23.07
CA VAL A 241 7.82 2.66 -22.90
C VAL A 241 6.49 2.31 -23.53
N THR A 242 6.31 1.06 -23.91
CA THR A 242 5.01 0.48 -24.26
C THR A 242 4.61 -0.46 -23.15
N LEU A 243 3.44 -0.26 -22.53
CA LEU A 243 2.94 -1.11 -21.47
C LEU A 243 2.01 -2.18 -22.03
N THR A 244 2.07 -3.38 -21.43
CA THR A 244 1.22 -4.49 -21.88
C THR A 244 -0.25 -4.22 -21.55
N LYS A 245 -1.15 -4.83 -22.35
CA LYS A 245 -2.59 -4.88 -22.07
C LYS A 245 -3.06 -6.24 -21.56
N ASP A 246 -2.12 -7.19 -21.43
CA ASP A 246 -2.39 -8.52 -20.88
C ASP A 246 -2.56 -8.43 -19.36
N PRO A 247 -3.73 -8.76 -18.78
CA PRO A 247 -3.95 -8.69 -17.34
C PRO A 247 -3.05 -9.64 -16.53
N ASP A 248 -2.58 -10.76 -17.13
CA ASP A 248 -1.62 -11.67 -16.50
C ASP A 248 -0.21 -11.07 -16.38
N ALA A 249 0.04 -10.00 -17.10
CA ALA A 249 1.31 -9.26 -17.08
C ALA A 249 1.22 -7.92 -16.32
N ARG A 250 0.16 -7.75 -15.52
CA ARG A 250 -0.08 -6.54 -14.74
C ARG A 250 -0.27 -6.88 -13.26
N ALA A 251 0.47 -6.19 -12.42
CA ALA A 251 0.41 -6.37 -10.97
C ALA A 251 0.08 -5.07 -10.25
N THR A 252 -0.51 -5.20 -9.06
CA THR A 252 -0.74 -4.12 -8.12
C THR A 252 -0.12 -4.45 -6.77
N MET A 253 0.40 -3.45 -6.04
CA MET A 253 0.94 -3.66 -4.71
C MET A 253 0.74 -2.47 -3.78
N GLY A 254 0.73 -2.74 -2.48
CA GLY A 254 0.70 -1.70 -1.47
C GLY A 254 0.72 -2.21 -0.04
N GLY A 255 0.75 -1.26 0.90
CA GLY A 255 0.65 -1.54 2.32
C GLY A 255 -0.54 -0.79 2.94
N SER A 256 -1.13 -1.34 4.01
CA SER A 256 -2.27 -0.70 4.68
C SER A 256 -3.45 -0.48 3.72
N SER A 257 -4.03 0.73 3.67
CA SER A 257 -5.03 1.11 2.67
C SER A 257 -4.52 0.94 1.23
N GLY A 258 -3.21 1.15 0.97
CA GLY A 258 -2.62 0.84 -0.34
C GLY A 258 -2.67 -0.65 -0.68
N GLY A 259 -2.60 -1.53 0.33
CA GLY A 259 -2.76 -2.99 0.17
C GLY A 259 -4.21 -3.37 -0.18
N SER A 260 -5.20 -2.85 0.53
CA SER A 260 -6.61 -3.06 0.15
C SER A 260 -6.91 -2.45 -1.22
N CYS A 261 -6.37 -1.25 -1.54
CA CYS A 261 -6.49 -0.64 -2.86
C CYS A 261 -5.95 -1.54 -3.97
N ALA A 262 -4.81 -2.19 -3.76
CA ALA A 262 -4.24 -3.12 -4.73
C ALA A 262 -5.21 -4.28 -5.06
N LEU A 263 -5.89 -4.84 -4.04
CA LEU A 263 -6.93 -5.85 -4.27
C LEU A 263 -8.19 -5.23 -4.87
N ILE A 264 -8.63 -4.07 -4.42
CA ILE A 264 -9.81 -3.36 -4.95
C ILE A 264 -9.66 -3.13 -6.46
N MET A 265 -8.49 -2.67 -6.92
CA MET A 265 -8.19 -2.52 -8.34
C MET A 265 -8.41 -3.83 -9.11
N ALA A 266 -7.78 -4.91 -8.67
CA ALA A 266 -7.90 -6.21 -9.33
C ALA A 266 -9.30 -6.83 -9.21
N TRP A 267 -10.01 -6.58 -8.11
CA TRP A 267 -11.35 -7.11 -7.89
C TRP A 267 -12.39 -6.50 -8.81
N TYR A 268 -12.40 -5.18 -8.92
CA TYR A 268 -13.38 -4.47 -9.76
C TYR A 268 -12.95 -4.41 -11.23
N HIS A 269 -11.63 -4.54 -11.50
CA HIS A 269 -11.05 -4.61 -12.85
C HIS A 269 -10.17 -5.84 -13.03
N ASN A 270 -10.77 -7.02 -12.86
CA ASN A 270 -10.06 -8.28 -13.16
C ASN A 270 -9.86 -8.53 -14.67
N ASP A 271 -10.36 -7.66 -15.50
CA ASP A 271 -10.02 -7.54 -16.93
C ASP A 271 -8.69 -6.80 -17.15
N LEU A 272 -8.16 -6.11 -16.12
CA LEU A 272 -6.94 -5.33 -16.21
C LEU A 272 -5.79 -5.88 -15.35
N TYR A 273 -6.07 -6.45 -14.16
CA TYR A 273 -5.06 -6.86 -13.20
C TYR A 273 -5.34 -8.23 -12.59
N HIS A 274 -4.36 -9.15 -12.68
CA HIS A 274 -4.48 -10.50 -12.11
C HIS A 274 -3.51 -10.78 -10.96
N ARG A 275 -2.55 -9.90 -10.66
CA ARG A 275 -1.51 -10.12 -9.66
C ARG A 275 -1.56 -9.06 -8.59
N VAL A 276 -1.66 -9.48 -7.32
CA VAL A 276 -1.84 -8.57 -6.17
C VAL A 276 -0.87 -8.93 -5.07
N LEU A 277 -0.15 -7.94 -4.51
CA LEU A 277 0.79 -8.09 -3.41
C LEU A 277 0.46 -7.08 -2.31
N THR A 278 0.19 -7.56 -1.08
CA THR A 278 -0.25 -6.69 0.01
C THR A 278 0.51 -6.94 1.31
N TYR A 279 0.94 -5.84 1.94
CA TYR A 279 1.51 -5.83 3.29
C TYR A 279 0.51 -5.19 4.24
N SER A 280 0.11 -5.88 5.30
CA SER A 280 -0.85 -5.36 6.29
C SER A 280 -2.12 -4.79 5.65
N GLY A 281 -2.70 -5.48 4.66
CA GLY A 281 -3.84 -4.97 3.90
C GLY A 281 -4.99 -4.54 4.81
N THR A 282 -5.56 -3.36 4.54
CA THR A 282 -6.68 -2.79 5.32
C THR A 282 -8.00 -3.49 4.94
N TYR A 283 -8.11 -4.79 5.27
CA TYR A 283 -9.34 -5.57 5.06
C TYR A 283 -10.32 -5.46 6.23
N VAL A 284 -10.26 -4.32 6.92
CA VAL A 284 -11.10 -3.93 8.05
C VAL A 284 -12.28 -3.07 7.60
N ASN A 285 -13.20 -2.73 8.52
CA ASN A 285 -14.31 -1.82 8.23
C ASN A 285 -13.83 -0.39 8.01
N GLN A 286 -13.27 -0.15 6.84
CA GLN A 286 -12.80 1.17 6.42
C GLN A 286 -13.14 1.40 4.96
N GLN A 287 -13.85 2.51 4.68
CA GLN A 287 -14.10 2.99 3.32
C GLN A 287 -14.41 4.49 3.31
N TRP A 288 -14.24 5.11 2.16
CA TRP A 288 -14.64 6.48 1.89
C TRP A 288 -14.82 6.71 0.37
N PRO A 289 -15.98 7.27 -0.09
CA PRO A 289 -17.18 7.50 0.69
C PRO A 289 -17.89 6.22 1.12
N SER A 290 -18.85 6.33 2.03
CA SER A 290 -19.67 5.20 2.43
C SER A 290 -20.45 4.64 1.24
N ASN A 291 -20.49 3.31 1.10
CA ASN A 291 -21.23 2.61 0.06
C ASN A 291 -22.18 1.57 0.71
N PRO A 292 -23.50 1.68 0.52
CA PRO A 292 -24.45 0.74 1.11
C PRO A 292 -24.35 -0.70 0.57
N GLU A 293 -23.72 -0.90 -0.60
CA GLU A 293 -23.47 -2.24 -1.17
C GLU A 293 -22.30 -2.94 -0.48
N THR A 294 -21.42 -2.17 0.17
CA THR A 294 -20.30 -2.67 0.96
C THR A 294 -20.25 -1.95 2.31
N PRO A 295 -21.26 -2.16 3.20
CA PRO A 295 -21.43 -1.35 4.40
C PRO A 295 -20.25 -1.37 5.36
N HIS A 296 -19.43 -2.43 5.32
CA HIS A 296 -18.22 -2.58 6.12
C HIS A 296 -16.93 -2.40 5.30
N GLY A 297 -16.99 -1.69 4.17
CA GLY A 297 -15.80 -1.40 3.36
C GLY A 297 -15.05 -2.65 2.92
N ALA A 298 -13.71 -2.66 3.07
CA ALA A 298 -12.89 -3.79 2.64
C ALA A 298 -13.03 -5.06 3.52
N TRP A 299 -13.69 -4.98 4.68
CA TRP A 299 -14.13 -6.16 5.45
C TRP A 299 -15.04 -7.08 4.64
N GLU A 300 -15.83 -6.52 3.73
CA GLU A 300 -16.73 -7.26 2.85
C GLU A 300 -16.01 -8.27 1.95
N PHE A 301 -14.71 -8.11 1.70
CA PHE A 301 -13.97 -9.09 0.90
C PHE A 301 -14.04 -10.49 1.47
N HIS A 302 -13.84 -10.64 2.76
CA HIS A 302 -13.86 -11.96 3.39
C HIS A 302 -15.23 -12.33 3.98
N GLU A 303 -16.14 -11.38 4.15
CA GLU A 303 -17.48 -11.65 4.67
C GLU A 303 -18.44 -12.06 3.54
N HIS A 304 -18.42 -11.38 2.40
CA HIS A 304 -19.38 -11.56 1.30
C HIS A 304 -18.74 -11.62 -0.09
N LEU A 305 -17.87 -10.67 -0.46
CA LEU A 305 -17.47 -10.53 -1.86
C LEU A 305 -16.76 -11.76 -2.41
N ILE A 306 -15.78 -12.31 -1.70
CA ILE A 306 -15.08 -13.53 -2.12
C ILE A 306 -15.96 -14.76 -1.96
N PRO A 307 -16.65 -14.99 -0.80
CA PRO A 307 -17.51 -16.15 -0.62
C PRO A 307 -18.63 -16.26 -1.66
N ASP A 308 -19.30 -15.14 -1.98
CA ASP A 308 -20.52 -15.14 -2.78
C ASP A 308 -20.26 -14.97 -4.30
N SER A 309 -19.02 -14.66 -4.70
CA SER A 309 -18.65 -14.49 -6.11
C SER A 309 -18.03 -15.75 -6.73
N PRO A 310 -18.12 -15.93 -8.04
CA PRO A 310 -17.25 -16.86 -8.76
C PRO A 310 -15.76 -16.53 -8.52
N VAL A 311 -14.91 -17.55 -8.58
CA VAL A 311 -13.46 -17.33 -8.48
C VAL A 311 -13.01 -16.42 -9.63
N LYS A 312 -12.31 -15.34 -9.30
CA LYS A 312 -11.72 -14.43 -10.28
C LYS A 312 -10.27 -14.86 -10.56
N PRO A 313 -9.72 -14.56 -11.75
CA PRO A 313 -8.36 -14.93 -12.12
C PRO A 313 -7.31 -14.07 -11.41
N ILE A 314 -7.37 -13.99 -10.08
CA ILE A 314 -6.48 -13.18 -9.25
C ILE A 314 -5.55 -14.10 -8.46
N ARG A 315 -4.24 -13.83 -8.54
CA ARG A 315 -3.22 -14.39 -7.67
C ARG A 315 -2.89 -13.36 -6.60
N LEU A 316 -2.96 -13.76 -5.32
CA LEU A 316 -2.87 -12.81 -4.19
C LEU A 316 -1.83 -13.23 -3.16
N TRP A 317 -0.81 -12.38 -2.97
CA TRP A 317 0.14 -12.49 -1.88
C TRP A 317 -0.24 -11.53 -0.75
N LEU A 318 -0.30 -12.05 0.50
CA LEU A 318 -0.69 -11.26 1.68
C LEU A 318 0.32 -11.48 2.80
N GLU A 319 0.63 -10.39 3.52
CA GLU A 319 1.39 -10.45 4.77
C GLU A 319 0.67 -9.67 5.88
N VAL A 320 0.80 -10.15 7.12
CA VAL A 320 0.38 -9.42 8.32
C VAL A 320 1.33 -9.72 9.48
N GLY A 321 1.68 -8.69 10.25
CA GLY A 321 2.48 -8.80 11.47
C GLY A 321 1.64 -9.21 12.70
N ASP A 322 2.26 -9.92 13.66
CA ASP A 322 1.61 -10.32 14.92
C ASP A 322 1.25 -9.12 15.84
N ARG A 323 1.87 -7.96 15.61
CA ARG A 323 1.65 -6.70 16.32
C ARG A 323 0.99 -5.65 15.43
N ASP A 324 0.29 -6.09 14.42
CA ASP A 324 -0.42 -5.18 13.51
C ASP A 324 -1.52 -4.40 14.22
N ASN A 325 -2.06 -3.39 13.57
CA ASN A 325 -3.03 -2.47 14.14
C ASN A 325 -4.25 -3.17 14.72
N TYR A 326 -4.66 -2.71 15.90
CA TYR A 326 -5.88 -3.10 16.57
C TYR A 326 -6.58 -1.86 17.12
N ASN A 327 -7.68 -1.47 16.50
CA ASN A 327 -8.41 -0.25 16.82
C ASN A 327 -9.87 -0.56 17.20
N PRO A 328 -10.14 -1.22 18.34
CA PRO A 328 -11.48 -1.72 18.69
C PRO A 328 -12.51 -0.60 18.92
N ASN A 329 -12.05 0.63 19.15
CA ASN A 329 -12.93 1.78 19.38
C ASN A 329 -13.31 2.52 18.09
N VAL A 330 -12.66 2.22 16.96
CA VAL A 330 -13.05 2.78 15.67
C VAL A 330 -14.35 2.11 15.26
N MET A 331 -15.37 2.92 14.91
CA MET A 331 -16.75 2.47 14.60
C MET A 331 -17.43 1.62 15.69
N ARG A 332 -16.71 1.20 16.74
CA ARG A 332 -17.20 0.39 17.88
C ARG A 332 -17.87 -0.93 17.48
N ASP A 333 -17.44 -1.49 16.37
CA ASP A 333 -18.01 -2.70 15.75
C ASP A 333 -17.10 -3.93 15.86
N ASN A 334 -15.90 -3.77 16.42
CA ASN A 334 -14.85 -4.80 16.49
C ASN A 334 -14.33 -5.29 15.13
N LEU A 335 -14.57 -4.56 14.05
CA LEU A 335 -14.14 -4.91 12.69
C LEU A 335 -12.83 -4.20 12.28
N HIS A 336 -12.03 -3.73 13.27
CA HIS A 336 -10.77 -3.01 13.07
C HIS A 336 -9.57 -3.73 13.70
N ASP A 337 -9.47 -5.05 13.46
CA ASP A 337 -8.31 -5.88 13.80
C ASP A 337 -7.67 -6.37 12.51
N TRP A 338 -6.50 -5.83 12.14
CA TRP A 338 -5.80 -6.17 10.90
C TRP A 338 -5.35 -7.63 10.87
N VAL A 339 -4.95 -8.21 12.02
CA VAL A 339 -4.57 -9.63 12.08
C VAL A 339 -5.77 -10.51 11.77
N VAL A 340 -6.90 -10.26 12.44
CA VAL A 340 -8.13 -11.03 12.22
C VAL A 340 -8.62 -10.89 10.79
N ALA A 341 -8.61 -9.67 10.24
CA ALA A 341 -9.05 -9.40 8.88
C ALA A 341 -8.21 -10.15 7.83
N ASN A 342 -6.86 -10.13 7.95
CA ASN A 342 -5.97 -10.83 7.03
C ASN A 342 -6.03 -12.36 7.19
N GLU A 343 -6.21 -12.87 8.43
CA GLU A 343 -6.48 -14.30 8.65
C GLU A 343 -7.81 -14.74 8.03
N ASN A 344 -8.84 -13.90 8.10
CA ASN A 344 -10.13 -14.17 7.44
C ASN A 344 -9.98 -14.16 5.91
N MET A 345 -9.18 -13.24 5.34
CA MET A 345 -8.84 -13.29 3.92
C MET A 345 -8.22 -14.62 3.53
N ALA A 346 -7.20 -15.09 4.27
CA ALA A 346 -6.57 -16.37 4.00
C ALA A 346 -7.57 -17.54 4.05
N LYS A 347 -8.52 -17.54 5.01
CA LYS A 347 -9.58 -18.57 5.11
C LYS A 347 -10.47 -18.63 3.88
N VAL A 348 -10.98 -17.48 3.43
CA VAL A 348 -11.91 -17.46 2.31
C VAL A 348 -11.21 -17.74 0.98
N LEU A 349 -9.97 -17.29 0.81
CA LEU A 349 -9.15 -17.60 -0.36
C LEU A 349 -8.88 -19.10 -0.46
N ALA A 350 -8.50 -19.75 0.65
CA ALA A 350 -8.34 -21.20 0.72
C ALA A 350 -9.64 -21.94 0.38
N ALA A 351 -10.75 -21.54 1.00
CA ALA A 351 -12.04 -22.18 0.79
C ALA A 351 -12.55 -22.07 -0.66
N LYS A 352 -12.21 -20.98 -1.36
CA LYS A 352 -12.58 -20.75 -2.75
C LYS A 352 -11.59 -21.33 -3.75
N GLY A 353 -10.41 -21.78 -3.32
CA GLY A 353 -9.38 -22.36 -4.19
C GLY A 353 -8.62 -21.33 -5.03
N TYR A 354 -8.40 -20.13 -4.49
CA TYR A 354 -7.54 -19.12 -5.13
C TYR A 354 -6.08 -19.57 -5.09
N HIS A 355 -5.29 -19.09 -6.05
CA HIS A 355 -3.85 -19.07 -5.94
C HIS A 355 -3.46 -17.94 -4.99
N TYR A 356 -3.05 -18.29 -3.77
CA TYR A 356 -2.65 -17.31 -2.77
C TYR A 356 -1.50 -17.81 -1.91
N GLN A 357 -0.71 -16.86 -1.40
CA GLN A 357 0.25 -17.12 -0.34
C GLN A 357 0.01 -16.12 0.80
N PHE A 358 -0.23 -16.65 2.00
CA PHE A 358 -0.41 -15.85 3.21
C PHE A 358 0.78 -16.04 4.13
N VAL A 359 1.37 -14.93 4.56
CA VAL A 359 2.54 -14.87 5.42
C VAL A 359 2.19 -14.15 6.72
N PHE A 360 2.23 -14.87 7.82
CA PHE A 360 2.10 -14.30 9.17
C PHE A 360 3.49 -14.08 9.74
N ALA A 361 3.88 -12.83 10.02
CA ALA A 361 5.20 -12.47 10.51
C ALA A 361 5.20 -12.25 12.03
N ARG A 362 5.99 -13.02 12.77
CA ARG A 362 6.19 -12.80 14.21
C ARG A 362 7.10 -11.59 14.44
N ASN A 363 6.92 -10.89 15.57
CA ASN A 363 7.69 -9.69 15.95
C ASN A 363 7.59 -8.54 14.94
N ALA A 364 6.50 -8.44 14.22
CA ALA A 364 6.25 -7.49 13.16
C ALA A 364 5.06 -6.58 13.47
N GLY A 365 5.20 -5.29 13.17
CA GLY A 365 4.14 -4.29 13.29
C GLY A 365 3.40 -4.05 11.98
N HIS A 366 2.62 -2.98 11.95
CA HIS A 366 1.88 -2.55 10.77
C HIS A 366 2.82 -2.14 9.62
N THR A 367 2.68 -2.77 8.45
CA THR A 367 3.55 -2.54 7.29
C THR A 367 5.04 -2.57 7.65
N ASP A 368 5.46 -3.59 8.40
CA ASP A 368 6.79 -3.66 8.97
C ASP A 368 7.87 -3.63 7.88
N ARG A 369 8.73 -2.61 7.98
CA ARG A 369 9.80 -2.40 6.99
C ARG A 369 10.80 -3.55 6.95
N ALA A 370 11.13 -4.16 8.10
CA ALA A 370 12.10 -5.26 8.14
C ALA A 370 11.52 -6.51 7.50
N VAL A 371 10.24 -6.81 7.75
CA VAL A 371 9.51 -7.90 7.07
C VAL A 371 9.48 -7.67 5.56
N LYS A 372 9.13 -6.46 5.11
CA LYS A 372 9.15 -6.14 3.67
C LYS A 372 10.54 -6.30 3.07
N GLN A 373 11.58 -5.88 3.77
CA GLN A 373 12.97 -6.03 3.30
C GLN A 373 13.45 -7.49 3.28
N GLN A 374 12.87 -8.35 4.09
CA GLN A 374 13.12 -9.78 4.08
C GLN A 374 12.37 -10.47 2.94
N THR A 375 11.08 -10.17 2.77
CA THR A 375 10.15 -11.01 2.01
C THR A 375 9.86 -10.54 0.58
N LEU A 376 10.14 -9.26 0.25
CA LEU A 376 9.74 -8.70 -1.05
C LEU A 376 10.33 -9.45 -2.25
N PRO A 377 11.60 -9.90 -2.26
CA PRO A 377 12.13 -10.66 -3.38
C PRO A 377 11.34 -11.94 -3.67
N GLU A 378 11.18 -12.81 -2.67
CA GLU A 378 10.47 -14.07 -2.83
C GLU A 378 8.97 -13.86 -3.09
N ALA A 379 8.37 -12.81 -2.52
CA ALA A 379 6.99 -12.44 -2.80
C ALA A 379 6.81 -12.05 -4.27
N LEU A 380 7.76 -11.31 -4.86
CA LEU A 380 7.76 -10.99 -6.29
C LEU A 380 7.98 -12.24 -7.15
N GLU A 381 8.92 -13.13 -6.79
CA GLU A 381 9.12 -14.39 -7.49
C GLU A 381 7.84 -15.23 -7.48
N TRP A 382 7.20 -15.37 -6.31
CA TRP A 382 5.93 -16.10 -6.19
C TRP A 382 4.81 -15.43 -7.00
N LEU A 383 4.73 -14.10 -6.97
CA LEU A 383 3.71 -13.33 -7.67
C LEU A 383 3.80 -13.52 -9.20
N TRP A 384 5.03 -13.59 -9.73
CA TRP A 384 5.29 -13.74 -11.16
C TRP A 384 5.54 -15.18 -11.61
N LYS A 385 5.41 -16.14 -10.69
CA LYS A 385 5.47 -17.56 -11.01
C LYS A 385 4.48 -17.88 -12.15
N ASP A 386 4.91 -18.74 -13.04
CA ASP A 386 4.15 -19.22 -14.19
C ASP A 386 3.79 -18.13 -15.23
N TYR A 387 4.25 -16.90 -15.07
CA TYR A 387 4.12 -15.90 -16.11
C TYR A 387 4.98 -16.26 -17.32
N GLN A 388 4.33 -16.40 -18.48
CA GLN A 388 5.01 -16.60 -19.75
C GLN A 388 4.76 -15.38 -20.65
N PRO A 389 5.81 -14.66 -21.09
CA PRO A 389 5.65 -13.60 -22.07
C PRO A 389 4.93 -14.13 -23.30
N ALA A 390 4.00 -13.34 -23.85
CA ALA A 390 3.36 -13.70 -25.11
C ALA A 390 4.43 -14.01 -26.16
N ALA A 391 4.30 -15.12 -26.88
CA ALA A 391 5.19 -15.47 -27.98
C ALA A 391 5.21 -14.32 -29.01
N LYS A 392 6.43 -13.89 -29.39
CA LYS A 392 6.63 -12.81 -30.38
C LYS A 392 6.11 -13.22 -31.75
#